data_85b4e3d259b4fdee4faa4ee00e70a600
#
_entry.id   85b4e3d259b4fdee4faa4ee00e70a600
#
_cell.length_a   1.000
_cell.length_b   1.000
_cell.length_c   1.000
_cell.angle_alpha   90.00
_cell.angle_beta   90.00
_cell.angle_gamma   90.00
#
_symmetry.space_group_name_H-M   'P 1'
#
loop_
_entity.id
_entity.type
_entity.pdbx_description
1 polymer ?
#
loop_
_entity_poly.entity_id
_entity_poly.type
_entity_poly.pdbx_seq_one_letter_code
_entity_poly.pdbx_strand_id
1 'polypeptide(L)'
;MAIETFSGFSPSIHPSAFIAASSDIIGRVTLHEEASVWYHATLRGDIHEIVIGPRSNIQDNAVIHLADDFGCYVGELVTVGHSAILHACTVKDEVLIGMGAIVLDGAVIGERSIIGAGALVTGGTIIPPGSLVLGSPGKVVRTLSLEEQAKVKTWAEKYVRGSRMYLERPSNGRPCGMTSDSPLR
;
A
#
# COMPACT_ATOMS: atom_id res chain seq x y z
N MET A 1 -11.11 -13.00 5.26
CA MET A 1 -9.70 -13.10 4.79
C MET A 1 -9.58 -14.34 3.97
N ALA A 2 -9.27 -14.18 2.71
CA ALA A 2 -8.86 -15.29 1.88
C ALA A 2 -7.35 -15.16 1.63
N ILE A 3 -6.59 -16.20 1.98
CA ILE A 3 -5.22 -16.40 1.53
C ILE A 3 -5.27 -17.61 0.62
N GLU A 4 -5.22 -17.37 -0.70
CA GLU A 4 -5.57 -18.38 -1.68
C GLU A 4 -4.37 -18.74 -2.58
N THR A 5 -4.20 -20.03 -2.76
CA THR A 5 -3.31 -20.56 -3.80
C THR A 5 -3.99 -20.48 -5.16
N PHE A 6 -3.32 -19.90 -6.15
CA PHE A 6 -3.79 -19.85 -7.51
C PHE A 6 -2.76 -20.46 -8.47
N SER A 7 -3.16 -21.38 -9.33
CA SER A 7 -2.28 -22.06 -10.31
C SER A 7 -0.98 -22.61 -9.72
N GLY A 8 -1.02 -23.14 -8.50
CA GLY A 8 0.14 -23.71 -7.79
C GLY A 8 1.02 -22.66 -7.06
N PHE A 9 0.69 -21.39 -7.12
CA PHE A 9 1.40 -20.31 -6.40
C PHE A 9 0.62 -19.91 -5.15
N SER A 10 1.28 -19.95 -4.00
CA SER A 10 0.74 -19.49 -2.71
C SER A 10 1.39 -18.18 -2.30
N PRO A 11 0.66 -17.27 -1.62
CA PRO A 11 1.24 -16.08 -1.05
C PRO A 11 2.40 -16.37 -0.09
N SER A 12 3.49 -15.61 -0.20
CA SER A 12 4.63 -15.61 0.72
C SER A 12 4.51 -14.43 1.67
N ILE A 13 4.23 -14.72 2.94
CA ILE A 13 3.90 -13.69 3.93
C ILE A 13 4.92 -13.75 5.07
N HIS A 14 5.63 -12.63 5.31
CA HIS A 14 6.54 -12.54 6.44
C HIS A 14 5.76 -12.64 7.77
N PRO A 15 6.29 -13.34 8.79
CA PRO A 15 5.57 -13.57 10.06
C PRO A 15 5.18 -12.29 10.81
N SER A 16 5.88 -11.17 10.60
CA SER A 16 5.55 -9.87 11.21
C SER A 16 4.59 -9.02 10.38
N ALA A 17 4.14 -9.50 9.22
CA ALA A 17 3.15 -8.76 8.42
C ALA A 17 1.76 -8.83 9.05
N PHE A 18 1.01 -7.74 8.99
CA PHE A 18 -0.37 -7.67 9.43
C PHE A 18 -1.34 -7.84 8.26
N ILE A 19 -2.32 -8.71 8.41
CA ILE A 19 -3.38 -8.92 7.43
C ILE A 19 -4.72 -8.82 8.14
N ALA A 20 -5.54 -7.85 7.74
CA ALA A 20 -6.87 -7.66 8.28
C ALA A 20 -7.81 -8.81 7.88
N ALA A 21 -8.75 -9.17 8.77
CA ALA A 21 -9.62 -10.34 8.62
C ALA A 21 -10.56 -10.31 7.40
N SER A 22 -10.73 -9.17 6.74
CA SER A 22 -11.58 -9.04 5.54
C SER A 22 -10.81 -8.72 4.27
N SER A 23 -9.47 -8.82 4.27
CA SER A 23 -8.67 -8.65 3.07
C SER A 23 -8.46 -9.97 2.34
N ASP A 24 -8.18 -9.91 1.03
CA ASP A 24 -7.95 -11.06 0.18
C ASP A 24 -6.57 -10.99 -0.47
N ILE A 25 -5.79 -12.08 -0.37
CA ILE A 25 -4.43 -12.20 -0.90
C ILE A 25 -4.33 -13.49 -1.71
N ILE A 26 -4.16 -13.38 -3.01
CA ILE A 26 -4.37 -14.48 -3.95
C ILE A 26 -3.13 -14.66 -4.84
N GLY A 27 -2.63 -15.88 -4.95
CA GLY A 27 -1.59 -16.27 -5.90
C GLY A 27 -0.18 -15.78 -5.56
N ARG A 28 0.54 -15.23 -6.56
CA ARG A 28 1.93 -14.79 -6.45
C ARG A 28 2.05 -13.42 -5.76
N VAL A 29 1.82 -13.40 -4.46
CA VAL A 29 1.94 -12.21 -3.63
C VAL A 29 3.03 -12.40 -2.58
N THR A 30 3.96 -11.46 -2.48
CA THR A 30 4.98 -11.45 -1.43
C THR A 30 4.76 -10.23 -0.53
N LEU A 31 4.60 -10.47 0.77
CA LEU A 31 4.56 -9.43 1.80
C LEU A 31 5.82 -9.53 2.65
N HIS A 32 6.61 -8.45 2.67
CA HIS A 32 7.81 -8.37 3.46
C HIS A 32 7.55 -8.00 4.93
N GLU A 33 8.63 -7.85 5.70
CA GLU A 33 8.57 -7.58 7.14
C GLU A 33 7.76 -6.32 7.45
N GLU A 34 6.91 -6.39 8.46
CA GLU A 34 6.07 -5.31 8.94
C GLU A 34 5.18 -4.65 7.86
N ALA A 35 5.04 -5.27 6.69
CA ALA A 35 4.02 -4.87 5.73
C ALA A 35 2.62 -5.06 6.32
N SER A 36 1.66 -4.22 5.93
CA SER A 36 0.30 -4.33 6.45
C SER A 36 -0.76 -4.20 5.35
N VAL A 37 -1.71 -5.12 5.35
CA VAL A 37 -2.87 -5.14 4.44
C VAL A 37 -4.14 -4.96 5.26
N TRP A 38 -4.86 -3.89 5.00
CA TRP A 38 -5.98 -3.45 5.81
C TRP A 38 -7.32 -3.95 5.27
N TYR A 39 -8.41 -3.56 5.91
CA TYR A 39 -9.72 -4.16 5.69
C TYR A 39 -10.22 -4.00 4.25
N HIS A 40 -10.74 -5.09 3.69
CA HIS A 40 -11.28 -5.16 2.32
C HIS A 40 -10.29 -4.80 1.20
N ALA A 41 -9.00 -4.76 1.49
CA ALA A 41 -8.00 -4.63 0.44
C ALA A 41 -7.83 -5.96 -0.29
N THR A 42 -7.64 -5.91 -1.61
CA THR A 42 -7.48 -7.10 -2.46
C THR A 42 -6.15 -7.03 -3.20
N LEU A 43 -5.31 -8.05 -3.01
CA LEU A 43 -4.05 -8.24 -3.73
C LEU A 43 -4.18 -9.52 -4.56
N ARG A 44 -4.35 -9.42 -5.87
CA ARG A 44 -4.58 -10.57 -6.74
C ARG A 44 -3.43 -10.77 -7.73
N GLY A 45 -2.51 -11.69 -7.38
CA GLY A 45 -1.33 -12.08 -8.15
C GLY A 45 -1.54 -13.35 -8.97
N ASP A 46 -2.56 -13.37 -9.83
CA ASP A 46 -2.98 -14.54 -10.61
C ASP A 46 -2.25 -14.68 -11.96
N ILE A 47 -1.83 -13.57 -12.56
CA ILE A 47 -1.16 -13.55 -13.87
C ILE A 47 0.36 -13.38 -13.68
N HIS A 48 0.77 -12.38 -12.92
CA HIS A 48 2.17 -12.04 -12.62
C HIS A 48 2.38 -11.96 -11.10
N GLU A 49 3.44 -11.33 -10.60
CA GLU A 49 3.72 -11.21 -9.16
C GLU A 49 3.41 -9.83 -8.60
N ILE A 50 2.99 -9.81 -7.34
CA ILE A 50 2.87 -8.62 -6.50
C ILE A 50 3.91 -8.71 -5.39
N VAL A 51 4.69 -7.64 -5.21
CA VAL A 51 5.66 -7.54 -4.11
C VAL A 51 5.38 -6.29 -3.31
N ILE A 52 5.14 -6.45 -2.01
CA ILE A 52 4.97 -5.36 -1.06
C ILE A 52 6.19 -5.31 -0.16
N GLY A 53 6.96 -4.25 -0.28
CA GLY A 53 8.21 -4.04 0.45
C GLY A 53 8.00 -3.82 1.95
N PRO A 54 9.11 -3.84 2.71
CA PRO A 54 9.08 -3.72 4.17
C PRO A 54 8.35 -2.47 4.64
N ARG A 55 7.62 -2.59 5.75
CA ARG A 55 6.97 -1.46 6.43
C ARG A 55 5.97 -0.65 5.59
N SER A 56 5.58 -1.17 4.43
CA SER A 56 4.59 -0.57 3.56
C SER A 56 3.17 -0.98 3.95
N ASN A 57 2.20 -0.12 3.68
CA ASN A 57 0.81 -0.38 4.04
C ASN A 57 -0.14 -0.21 2.85
N ILE A 58 -1.05 -1.17 2.73
CA ILE A 58 -2.12 -1.20 1.74
C ILE A 58 -3.42 -1.00 2.49
N GLN A 59 -3.98 0.21 2.39
CA GLN A 59 -5.11 0.62 3.22
C GLN A 59 -6.44 0.05 2.74
N ASP A 60 -7.48 0.32 3.54
CA ASP A 60 -8.81 -0.25 3.35
C ASP A 60 -9.36 -0.02 1.94
N ASN A 61 -9.97 -1.05 1.37
CA ASN A 61 -10.56 -1.07 0.03
C ASN A 61 -9.57 -0.81 -1.12
N ALA A 62 -8.26 -0.77 -0.89
CA ALA A 62 -7.30 -0.65 -1.98
C ALA A 62 -7.24 -1.93 -2.80
N VAL A 63 -6.99 -1.79 -4.11
CA VAL A 63 -6.87 -2.92 -5.04
C VAL A 63 -5.49 -2.91 -5.68
N ILE A 64 -4.81 -4.05 -5.63
CA ILE A 64 -3.54 -4.26 -6.34
C ILE A 64 -3.71 -5.44 -7.29
N HIS A 65 -3.48 -5.17 -8.56
CA HIS A 65 -3.53 -6.16 -9.62
C HIS A 65 -2.41 -5.90 -10.64
N LEU A 66 -2.38 -6.68 -11.69
CA LEU A 66 -1.27 -6.72 -12.64
C LEU A 66 -1.76 -7.00 -14.06
N ALA A 67 -0.82 -6.92 -15.02
CA ALA A 67 -1.05 -7.26 -16.42
C ALA A 67 -0.13 -8.43 -16.82
N ASP A 68 -0.30 -8.93 -18.03
CA ASP A 68 0.49 -10.06 -18.54
C ASP A 68 1.99 -9.76 -18.56
N ASP A 69 2.36 -8.54 -18.94
CA ASP A 69 3.76 -8.12 -19.12
C ASP A 69 4.38 -7.44 -17.89
N PHE A 70 3.58 -7.04 -16.91
CA PHE A 70 4.05 -6.25 -15.77
C PHE A 70 3.45 -6.74 -14.45
N GLY A 71 4.32 -7.00 -13.47
CA GLY A 71 3.96 -7.18 -12.07
C GLY A 71 3.61 -5.84 -11.40
N CYS A 72 3.31 -5.90 -10.11
CA CYS A 72 3.12 -4.71 -9.29
C CYS A 72 4.12 -4.72 -8.13
N TYR A 73 4.98 -3.71 -8.09
CA TYR A 73 6.08 -3.62 -7.13
C TYR A 73 5.94 -2.38 -6.27
N VAL A 74 5.81 -2.58 -4.98
CA VAL A 74 5.73 -1.52 -3.97
C VAL A 74 6.97 -1.60 -3.09
N GLY A 75 7.73 -0.52 -3.03
CA GLY A 75 8.98 -0.41 -2.27
C GLY A 75 8.78 -0.38 -0.75
N GLU A 76 9.80 0.08 -0.04
CA GLU A 76 9.82 0.18 1.41
C GLU A 76 9.14 1.49 1.88
N LEU A 77 8.48 1.45 3.06
CA LEU A 77 7.86 2.63 3.71
C LEU A 77 6.87 3.38 2.79
N VAL A 78 6.17 2.64 1.93
CA VAL A 78 5.14 3.18 1.05
C VAL A 78 3.78 3.17 1.77
N THR A 79 3.02 4.23 1.60
CA THR A 79 1.62 4.29 2.01
C THR A 79 0.73 4.26 0.77
N VAL A 80 -0.09 3.22 0.64
CA VAL A 80 -1.15 3.14 -0.37
C VAL A 80 -2.47 3.45 0.30
N GLY A 81 -3.01 4.63 0.01
CA GLY A 81 -4.18 5.20 0.66
C GLY A 81 -5.48 4.43 0.36
N HIS A 82 -6.48 4.67 1.21
CA HIS A 82 -7.79 4.00 1.11
C HIS A 82 -8.36 4.08 -0.31
N SER A 83 -8.89 2.97 -0.80
CA SER A 83 -9.52 2.84 -2.13
C SER A 83 -8.61 3.20 -3.32
N ALA A 84 -7.29 3.26 -3.14
CA ALA A 84 -6.37 3.45 -4.24
C ALA A 84 -6.27 2.17 -5.09
N ILE A 85 -5.96 2.34 -6.38
CA ILE A 85 -5.77 1.24 -7.32
C ILE A 85 -4.34 1.31 -7.85
N LEU A 86 -3.57 0.23 -7.66
CA LEU A 86 -2.29 0.02 -8.30
C LEU A 86 -2.43 -1.13 -9.30
N HIS A 87 -2.22 -0.85 -10.57
CA HIS A 87 -2.32 -1.85 -11.61
C HIS A 87 -1.02 -1.93 -12.40
N ALA A 88 -0.33 -3.07 -12.31
CA ALA A 88 0.87 -3.38 -13.10
C ALA A 88 1.94 -2.27 -13.09
N CYS A 89 2.27 -1.70 -11.94
CA CYS A 89 3.12 -0.51 -11.82
C CYS A 89 4.26 -0.70 -10.81
N THR A 90 5.20 0.22 -10.80
CA THR A 90 6.30 0.26 -9.82
C THR A 90 6.20 1.52 -8.96
N VAL A 91 6.09 1.36 -7.66
CA VAL A 91 6.15 2.43 -6.67
C VAL A 91 7.45 2.26 -5.88
N LYS A 92 8.34 3.24 -5.96
CA LYS A 92 9.63 3.23 -5.23
C LYS A 92 9.42 3.55 -3.76
N ASP A 93 10.53 3.64 -3.02
CA ASP A 93 10.51 3.78 -1.56
C ASP A 93 9.96 5.12 -1.08
N GLU A 94 9.41 5.12 0.14
CA GLU A 94 8.95 6.32 0.84
C GLU A 94 7.91 7.13 0.03
N VAL A 95 7.02 6.49 -0.73
CA VAL A 95 5.98 7.16 -1.53
C VAL A 95 4.65 7.16 -0.79
N LEU A 96 3.90 8.27 -0.94
CA LEU A 96 2.50 8.36 -0.54
C LEU A 96 1.61 8.32 -1.79
N ILE A 97 0.83 7.25 -1.94
CA ILE A 97 -0.29 7.17 -2.88
C ILE A 97 -1.55 7.62 -2.15
N GLY A 98 -2.13 8.73 -2.56
CA GLY A 98 -3.32 9.32 -1.94
C GLY A 98 -4.58 8.48 -2.09
N MET A 99 -5.56 8.72 -1.22
CA MET A 99 -6.84 8.01 -1.23
C MET A 99 -7.53 8.09 -2.61
N GLY A 100 -8.00 6.97 -3.12
CA GLY A 100 -8.69 6.89 -4.41
C GLY A 100 -7.82 7.21 -5.64
N ALA A 101 -6.50 7.33 -5.48
CA ALA A 101 -5.61 7.51 -6.62
C ALA A 101 -5.51 6.21 -7.44
N ILE A 102 -5.27 6.35 -8.75
CA ILE A 102 -5.13 5.24 -9.69
C ILE A 102 -3.76 5.36 -10.37
N VAL A 103 -2.98 4.29 -10.34
CA VAL A 103 -1.69 4.18 -11.04
C VAL A 103 -1.75 3.00 -11.99
N LEU A 104 -1.55 3.27 -13.29
CA LEU A 104 -1.76 2.30 -14.36
C LEU A 104 -0.46 1.66 -14.86
N ASP A 105 -0.63 0.68 -15.74
CA ASP A 105 0.36 -0.26 -16.26
C ASP A 105 1.67 0.39 -16.71
N GLY A 106 2.79 -0.17 -16.26
CA GLY A 106 4.12 0.30 -16.62
C GLY A 106 4.50 1.68 -16.04
N ALA A 107 3.62 2.31 -15.25
CA ALA A 107 3.98 3.55 -14.59
C ALA A 107 5.04 3.31 -13.49
N VAL A 108 5.94 4.26 -13.33
CA VAL A 108 6.98 4.25 -12.29
C VAL A 108 6.88 5.51 -11.46
N ILE A 109 6.67 5.35 -10.16
CA ILE A 109 6.64 6.45 -9.20
C ILE A 109 7.98 6.52 -8.47
N GLY A 110 8.73 7.61 -8.68
CA GLY A 110 10.01 7.85 -8.02
C GLY A 110 9.87 8.04 -6.52
N GLU A 111 10.93 7.70 -5.80
CA GLU A 111 10.97 7.74 -4.32
C GLU A 111 10.61 9.11 -3.76
N ARG A 112 10.10 9.11 -2.52
CA ARG A 112 9.74 10.31 -1.76
C ARG A 112 8.77 11.24 -2.47
N SER A 113 7.93 10.67 -3.35
CA SER A 113 6.88 11.39 -4.08
C SER A 113 5.53 11.27 -3.40
N ILE A 114 4.64 12.20 -3.72
CA ILE A 114 3.25 12.21 -3.30
C ILE A 114 2.36 12.20 -4.55
N ILE A 115 1.57 11.15 -4.70
CA ILE A 115 0.45 11.10 -5.63
C ILE A 115 -0.79 11.55 -4.86
N GLY A 116 -1.37 12.68 -5.23
CA GLY A 116 -2.51 13.27 -4.52
C GLY A 116 -3.77 12.41 -4.59
N ALA A 117 -4.68 12.63 -3.64
CA ALA A 117 -5.95 11.90 -3.61
C ALA A 117 -6.73 12.06 -4.92
N GLY A 118 -7.29 10.96 -5.43
CA GLY A 118 -8.04 10.93 -6.69
C GLY A 118 -7.22 11.20 -7.96
N ALA A 119 -5.89 11.28 -7.88
CA ALA A 119 -5.07 11.48 -9.06
C ALA A 119 -5.02 10.22 -9.94
N LEU A 120 -5.00 10.39 -11.26
CA LEU A 120 -4.85 9.31 -12.23
C LEU A 120 -3.49 9.38 -12.92
N VAL A 121 -2.56 8.50 -12.55
CA VAL A 121 -1.29 8.33 -13.26
C VAL A 121 -1.50 7.33 -14.40
N THR A 122 -1.41 7.83 -15.63
CA THR A 122 -1.63 7.01 -16.83
C THR A 122 -0.48 6.04 -17.11
N GLY A 123 -0.76 5.00 -17.89
CA GLY A 123 0.20 3.95 -18.21
C GLY A 123 1.51 4.47 -18.80
N GLY A 124 2.62 3.81 -18.45
CA GLY A 124 3.97 4.16 -18.92
C GLY A 124 4.52 5.50 -18.40
N THR A 125 3.79 6.20 -17.53
CA THR A 125 4.25 7.49 -16.99
C THR A 125 5.39 7.28 -15.99
N ILE A 126 6.49 8.02 -16.16
CA ILE A 126 7.59 8.03 -15.20
C ILE A 126 7.51 9.31 -14.38
N ILE A 127 7.24 9.19 -13.09
CA ILE A 127 7.23 10.30 -12.14
C ILE A 127 8.62 10.41 -11.50
N PRO A 128 9.32 11.56 -11.64
CA PRO A 128 10.61 11.76 -11.01
C PRO A 128 10.54 11.70 -9.48
N PRO A 129 11.64 11.34 -8.79
CA PRO A 129 11.70 11.38 -7.32
C PRO A 129 11.31 12.75 -6.74
N GLY A 130 10.74 12.75 -5.54
CA GLY A 130 10.37 13.96 -4.81
C GLY A 130 9.30 14.80 -5.49
N SER A 131 8.42 14.21 -6.28
CA SER A 131 7.37 14.93 -7.01
C SER A 131 6.04 14.99 -6.24
N LEU A 132 5.32 16.11 -6.38
CA LEU A 132 3.90 16.21 -6.08
C LEU A 132 3.10 16.08 -7.38
N VAL A 133 2.24 15.06 -7.45
CA VAL A 133 1.38 14.77 -8.62
C VAL A 133 -0.07 14.98 -8.25
N LEU A 134 -0.80 15.77 -9.01
CA LEU A 134 -2.23 16.04 -8.80
C LEU A 134 -3.01 15.93 -10.11
N GLY A 135 -4.29 15.62 -10.01
CA GLY A 135 -5.28 15.73 -11.09
C GLY A 135 -5.54 14.41 -11.84
N SER A 136 -6.47 14.48 -12.80
CA SER A 136 -6.84 13.38 -13.69
C SER A 136 -6.99 13.96 -15.12
N PRO A 137 -6.01 13.69 -16.02
CA PRO A 137 -4.77 12.92 -15.80
C PRO A 137 -3.81 13.63 -14.84
N GLY A 138 -3.06 12.82 -14.06
CA GLY A 138 -2.11 13.29 -13.07
C GLY A 138 -0.91 14.00 -13.71
N LYS A 139 -0.54 15.15 -13.16
CA LYS A 139 0.62 15.95 -13.59
C LYS A 139 1.52 16.26 -12.41
N VAL A 140 2.82 16.24 -12.64
CA VAL A 140 3.78 16.80 -11.68
C VAL A 140 3.53 18.31 -11.59
N VAL A 141 3.05 18.77 -10.44
CA VAL A 141 2.75 20.19 -10.21
C VAL A 141 3.92 20.94 -9.62
N ARG A 142 4.78 20.24 -8.87
CA ARG A 142 6.04 20.76 -8.34
C ARG A 142 6.92 19.65 -7.76
N THR A 143 8.18 19.97 -7.51
CA THR A 143 9.05 19.19 -6.65
C THR A 143 8.72 19.48 -5.18
N LEU A 144 8.78 18.47 -4.34
CA LEU A 144 8.66 18.58 -2.88
C LEU A 144 9.98 19.15 -2.30
N SER A 145 9.87 19.98 -1.28
CA SER A 145 11.07 20.39 -0.52
C SER A 145 11.71 19.18 0.18
N LEU A 146 12.97 19.28 0.55
CA LEU A 146 13.67 18.21 1.29
C LEU A 146 12.96 17.87 2.62
N GLU A 147 12.38 18.87 3.28
CA GLU A 147 11.61 18.68 4.49
C GLU A 147 10.31 17.92 4.24
N GLU A 148 9.59 18.25 3.17
CA GLU A 148 8.39 17.52 2.76
C GLU A 148 8.71 16.06 2.40
N GLN A 149 9.77 15.85 1.62
CA GLN A 149 10.23 14.50 1.24
C GLN A 149 10.56 13.65 2.48
N ALA A 150 11.28 14.21 3.45
CA ALA A 150 11.64 13.52 4.69
C ALA A 150 10.41 13.13 5.54
N LYS A 151 9.29 13.85 5.38
CA LYS A 151 8.04 13.59 6.11
C LYS A 151 7.17 12.51 5.46
N VAL A 152 7.37 12.19 4.18
CA VAL A 152 6.47 11.23 3.47
C VAL A 152 6.42 9.89 4.19
N LYS A 153 7.55 9.33 4.57
CA LYS A 153 7.64 8.04 5.28
C LYS A 153 6.92 8.00 6.63
N THR A 154 6.70 9.16 7.26
CA THR A 154 6.05 9.20 8.58
C THR A 154 4.62 8.65 8.56
N TRP A 155 3.96 8.66 7.41
CA TRP A 155 2.65 8.02 7.23
C TRP A 155 2.78 6.52 7.34
N ALA A 156 3.74 5.90 6.63
CA ALA A 156 3.98 4.46 6.73
C ALA A 156 4.37 4.05 8.16
N GLU A 157 5.24 4.81 8.83
CA GLU A 157 5.64 4.55 10.22
C GLU A 157 4.45 4.58 11.21
N LYS A 158 3.43 5.42 10.96
CA LYS A 158 2.18 5.38 11.76
C LYS A 158 1.45 4.04 11.58
N TYR A 159 1.40 3.53 10.35
CA TYR A 159 0.75 2.26 10.05
C TYR A 159 1.53 1.06 10.60
N VAL A 160 2.87 1.12 10.62
CA VAL A 160 3.70 0.11 11.33
C VAL A 160 3.34 0.05 12.82
N ARG A 161 3.26 1.20 13.49
CA ARG A 161 2.82 1.22 14.89
C ARG A 161 1.39 0.71 15.07
N GLY A 162 0.48 1.13 14.18
CA GLY A 162 -0.90 0.67 14.19
C GLY A 162 -1.03 -0.83 14.01
N SER A 163 -0.37 -1.39 13.01
CA SER A 163 -0.45 -2.83 12.71
C SER A 163 0.08 -3.71 13.86
N ARG A 164 1.15 -3.28 14.54
CA ARG A 164 1.66 -3.97 15.75
C ARG A 164 0.58 -4.03 16.85
N MET A 165 -0.14 -2.92 17.08
CA MET A 165 -1.25 -2.91 18.05
C MET A 165 -2.37 -3.88 17.67
N TYR A 166 -2.64 -4.03 16.37
CA TYR A 166 -3.62 -5.00 15.88
C TYR A 166 -3.16 -6.44 16.04
N LEU A 167 -1.88 -6.74 15.84
CA LEU A 167 -1.30 -8.07 16.06
C LEU A 167 -1.30 -8.48 17.54
N GLU A 168 -1.09 -7.52 18.44
CA GLU A 168 -1.09 -7.75 19.88
C GLU A 168 -2.52 -7.82 20.49
N ARG A 169 -3.55 -7.57 19.69
CA ARG A 169 -4.94 -7.50 20.13
C ARG A 169 -5.43 -8.87 20.62
N PRO A 170 -6.00 -8.98 21.83
CA PRO A 170 -6.63 -10.22 22.30
C PRO A 170 -7.75 -10.66 21.33
N SER A 171 -7.86 -11.95 21.09
CA SER A 171 -8.83 -12.57 20.15
C SER A 171 -10.32 -12.28 20.49
N ASN A 172 -10.62 -11.70 21.66
CA ASN A 172 -11.96 -11.35 22.13
C ASN A 172 -12.43 -9.93 21.73
N GLY A 173 -11.76 -9.28 20.81
CA GLY A 173 -12.28 -8.10 20.09
C GLY A 173 -12.23 -6.75 20.82
N ARG A 174 -11.70 -6.64 22.04
CA ARG A 174 -11.49 -5.32 22.70
C ARG A 174 -10.12 -4.73 22.35
N PRO A 175 -10.00 -3.42 22.05
CA PRO A 175 -8.72 -2.77 21.84
C PRO A 175 -7.83 -2.89 23.08
N CYS A 176 -6.54 -3.19 22.89
CA CYS A 176 -5.57 -3.09 23.97
C CYS A 176 -5.53 -1.64 24.47
N GLY A 177 -5.74 -1.42 25.78
CA GLY A 177 -5.61 -0.10 26.43
C GLY A 177 -6.84 0.78 26.53
N MET A 178 -8.04 0.34 26.12
CA MET A 178 -9.28 1.03 26.52
C MET A 178 -9.79 0.46 27.82
N THR A 179 -9.57 1.17 28.92
CA THR A 179 -10.31 0.96 30.17
C THR A 179 -11.73 1.48 29.97
N SER A 180 -12.69 0.92 30.73
CA SER A 180 -14.12 1.28 30.66
C SER A 180 -14.45 2.76 30.88
N ASP A 181 -13.46 3.57 31.22
CA ASP A 181 -13.62 4.96 31.71
C ASP A 181 -13.03 6.02 30.75
N SER A 182 -12.64 5.67 29.52
CA SER A 182 -12.17 6.68 28.54
C SER A 182 -13.35 7.26 27.77
N PRO A 183 -13.70 8.55 27.96
CA PRO A 183 -14.73 9.19 27.14
C PRO A 183 -14.26 9.30 25.70
N LEU A 184 -15.13 8.90 24.78
CA LEU A 184 -14.98 9.15 23.35
C LEU A 184 -14.83 10.68 23.14
N ARG A 185 -13.69 11.13 22.67
CA ARG A 185 -13.48 12.45 22.12
C ARG A 185 -13.23 12.36 20.63
#